data_2938189fb1b9448e1bbc5ec1a855539d
#
_entry.id   2938189fb1b9448e1bbc5ec1a855539d
#
_cell.length_a   1.000
_cell.length_b   1.000
_cell.length_c   1.000
_cell.angle_alpha   90.00
_cell.angle_beta   90.00
_cell.angle_gamma   90.00
#
_symmetry.space_group_name_H-M   'P 1'
#
loop_
_entity.id
_entity.type
_entity.pdbx_description
1 polymer ?
#
loop_
_entity_poly.entity_id
_entity_poly.type
_entity_poly.pdbx_seq_one_letter_code
_entity_poly.pdbx_strand_id
1 'polypeptide(L)'
;MKIRHVTIERFRGINKLDWYPNSDFVCLVGAGDSRKSTILDAIDLALSPRTSVNFDDSDFYELKTENPLVVSVSITGFHSDLIKDNKFGLYLSGYKNGECHNELRDGDEPMLTISLTVDKSLEPEWLIVNKEHPEGHYISGRDREKLGVMRLGGYINQHLTWRKGSALSRLTGEPDDIDMILADAIRAARQNISAGSLIHYQKAAQKAELLGRALGVLPQSTYTPNLDVAAVNIGESGFTLHDGEVPIRRVGLGARRLLIMAVQSELSASGSIILIDEFEHGLEPHRIRHLLRQFEKQSIANTFGQVILTSHSPIAIEEIPNRVHVVRPGDTVEILPVPNDLVATLRRAPEAFLGSRVLVCEGRTEVGICRAYDEYIIEQGSDSFACKGVVPVDGNGSTAVQVAKDFVGLGYKVLYLGDSDTVDIIIKKKEMEAMGIIVLIWNDNLAVENRVFNDLPWAGILEALQIAIDERGEDSIRDSVASKLGKNPSEVGNITTWADSKEFRLAIGASANSQKWYKRIDFGEDLGRIVIKHLASMKTKDIEHKLESIKAWVQT
;
A
#
# COMPACT_ATOMS: atom_id res chain seq x y z
N MET A 1 -7.09 -17.99 -14.66
CA MET A 1 -5.63 -18.05 -14.60
C MET A 1 -5.15 -17.48 -13.27
N LYS A 2 -4.11 -18.04 -12.67
CA LYS A 2 -3.62 -17.66 -11.33
C LYS A 2 -2.10 -17.72 -11.30
N ILE A 3 -1.49 -16.73 -10.69
CA ILE A 3 -0.06 -16.74 -10.34
C ILE A 3 0.11 -17.63 -9.11
N ARG A 4 1.05 -18.56 -9.17
CA ARG A 4 1.36 -19.51 -8.10
C ARG A 4 2.70 -19.24 -7.45
N HIS A 5 3.65 -18.72 -8.23
CA HIS A 5 4.98 -18.42 -7.75
C HIS A 5 5.56 -17.21 -8.50
N VAL A 6 6.26 -16.35 -7.80
CA VAL A 6 6.97 -15.19 -8.35
C VAL A 6 8.36 -15.14 -7.77
N THR A 7 9.38 -15.13 -8.62
CA THR A 7 10.74 -14.82 -8.23
C THR A 7 11.22 -13.56 -8.94
N ILE A 8 11.87 -12.68 -8.21
CA ILE A 8 12.48 -11.47 -8.75
C ILE A 8 13.92 -11.41 -8.25
N GLU A 9 14.86 -11.25 -9.16
CA GLU A 9 16.27 -11.09 -8.85
C GLU A 9 16.83 -9.84 -9.52
N ARG A 10 17.45 -8.98 -8.71
CA ARG A 10 18.21 -7.80 -9.15
C ARG A 10 17.41 -6.79 -10.00
N PHE A 11 16.14 -6.64 -9.73
CA PHE A 11 15.26 -5.72 -10.44
C PHE A 11 14.99 -4.47 -9.61
N ARG A 12 15.43 -3.31 -10.10
CA ARG A 12 15.29 -1.99 -9.44
C ARG A 12 15.68 -2.05 -7.95
N GLY A 13 14.78 -1.72 -7.05
CA GLY A 13 15.04 -1.78 -5.61
C GLY A 13 14.89 -3.17 -4.98
N ILE A 14 14.74 -4.24 -5.73
CA ILE A 14 14.60 -5.61 -5.27
C ILE A 14 15.86 -6.40 -5.63
N ASN A 15 16.67 -6.80 -4.63
CA ASN A 15 17.75 -7.74 -4.86
C ASN A 15 17.22 -9.16 -5.04
N LYS A 16 16.35 -9.60 -4.12
CA LYS A 16 15.70 -10.91 -4.19
C LYS A 16 14.28 -10.87 -3.66
N LEU A 17 13.37 -11.56 -4.34
CA LEU A 17 12.03 -11.91 -3.86
C LEU A 17 11.73 -13.35 -4.26
N ASP A 18 11.12 -14.11 -3.36
CA ASP A 18 10.57 -15.44 -3.59
C ASP A 18 9.20 -15.51 -2.92
N TRP A 19 8.12 -15.48 -3.73
CA TRP A 19 6.76 -15.31 -3.23
C TRP A 19 5.77 -16.30 -3.84
N TYR A 20 4.99 -16.94 -2.98
CA TYR A 20 3.91 -17.85 -3.32
C TYR A 20 2.55 -17.22 -2.98
N PRO A 21 1.85 -16.57 -3.92
CA PRO A 21 0.52 -16.04 -3.67
C PRO A 21 -0.50 -17.17 -3.53
N ASN A 22 -0.96 -17.39 -2.31
CA ASN A 22 -1.89 -18.49 -1.97
C ASN A 22 -3.36 -18.07 -2.00
N SER A 23 -3.67 -16.89 -2.55
CA SER A 23 -5.02 -16.33 -2.62
C SER A 23 -5.32 -15.76 -4.00
N ASP A 24 -6.58 -15.83 -4.38
CA ASP A 24 -7.08 -15.22 -5.63
C ASP A 24 -7.28 -13.71 -5.49
N PHE A 25 -7.27 -13.21 -4.27
CA PHE A 25 -7.36 -11.78 -3.97
C PHE A 25 -6.32 -11.40 -2.91
N VAL A 26 -5.36 -10.57 -3.29
CA VAL A 26 -4.24 -10.13 -2.45
C VAL A 26 -4.15 -8.60 -2.43
N CYS A 27 -4.04 -8.04 -1.24
CA CYS A 27 -3.78 -6.62 -1.01
C CYS A 27 -2.39 -6.45 -0.40
N LEU A 28 -1.45 -5.92 -1.17
CA LEU A 28 -0.10 -5.62 -0.72
C LEU A 28 -0.08 -4.27 -0.01
N VAL A 29 0.35 -4.25 1.25
CA VAL A 29 0.48 -3.05 2.08
C VAL A 29 1.89 -2.93 2.66
N GLY A 30 2.20 -1.79 3.26
CA GLY A 30 3.49 -1.55 3.90
C GLY A 30 3.90 -0.09 3.77
N ALA A 31 5.00 0.27 4.41
CA ALA A 31 5.54 1.63 4.38
C ALA A 31 5.75 2.15 2.94
N GLY A 32 5.91 3.46 2.80
CA GLY A 32 6.41 4.04 1.57
C GLY A 32 7.71 3.33 1.15
N ASP A 33 7.96 3.26 -0.14
CA ASP A 33 9.17 2.63 -0.72
C ASP A 33 9.40 1.14 -0.36
N SER A 34 8.36 0.43 0.14
CA SER A 34 8.46 -1.01 0.44
C SER A 34 8.43 -1.91 -0.81
N ARG A 35 8.59 -1.33 -2.02
CA ARG A 35 8.71 -2.05 -3.30
C ARG A 35 7.41 -2.63 -3.85
N LYS A 36 6.23 -2.30 -3.32
CA LYS A 36 4.92 -2.82 -3.76
C LYS A 36 4.67 -2.62 -5.26
N SER A 37 4.82 -1.39 -5.74
CA SER A 37 4.64 -1.06 -7.17
C SER A 37 5.70 -1.76 -8.05
N THR A 38 6.93 -1.89 -7.55
CA THR A 38 8.02 -2.61 -8.24
C THR A 38 7.69 -4.10 -8.43
N ILE A 39 7.05 -4.74 -7.45
CA ILE A 39 6.59 -6.12 -7.57
C ILE A 39 5.54 -6.25 -8.67
N LEU A 40 4.55 -5.34 -8.69
CA LEU A 40 3.52 -5.34 -9.74
C LEU A 40 4.13 -5.03 -11.13
N ASP A 41 5.12 -4.12 -11.20
CA ASP A 41 5.85 -3.82 -12.46
C ASP A 41 6.58 -5.06 -12.98
N ALA A 42 7.27 -5.78 -12.10
CA ALA A 42 7.98 -7.00 -12.47
C ALA A 42 7.03 -8.06 -13.05
N ILE A 43 5.90 -8.31 -12.38
CA ILE A 43 4.88 -9.25 -12.85
C ILE A 43 4.30 -8.81 -14.21
N ASP A 44 3.97 -7.51 -14.35
CA ASP A 44 3.44 -6.96 -15.60
C ASP A 44 4.46 -7.10 -16.74
N LEU A 45 5.73 -6.78 -16.51
CA LEU A 45 6.80 -6.89 -17.51
C LEU A 45 7.02 -8.33 -17.98
N ALA A 46 6.96 -9.29 -17.07
CA ALA A 46 7.12 -10.71 -17.40
C ALA A 46 5.95 -11.26 -18.23
N LEU A 47 4.71 -10.85 -17.91
CA LEU A 47 3.49 -11.47 -18.45
C LEU A 47 2.79 -10.66 -19.56
N SER A 48 3.02 -9.34 -19.67
CA SER A 48 2.31 -8.50 -20.63
C SER A 48 2.75 -8.76 -22.08
N PRO A 49 1.87 -8.54 -23.07
CA PRO A 49 2.18 -8.77 -24.47
C PRO A 49 3.12 -7.74 -25.10
N ARG A 50 3.63 -6.77 -24.31
CA ARG A 50 4.50 -5.71 -24.83
C ARG A 50 5.78 -6.33 -25.41
N THR A 51 6.08 -5.99 -26.63
CA THR A 51 7.32 -6.44 -27.33
C THR A 51 8.39 -5.37 -27.37
N SER A 52 8.01 -4.09 -27.22
CA SER A 52 8.92 -2.95 -27.18
C SER A 52 8.94 -2.39 -25.77
N VAL A 53 9.83 -2.89 -24.95
CA VAL A 53 10.14 -2.39 -23.60
C VAL A 53 11.59 -1.95 -23.62
N ASN A 54 11.84 -0.69 -23.30
CA ASN A 54 13.19 -0.17 -23.16
C ASN A 54 13.63 -0.32 -21.71
N PHE A 55 14.70 -1.05 -21.50
CA PHE A 55 15.39 -1.14 -20.23
C PHE A 55 16.61 -0.21 -20.22
N ASP A 56 16.97 0.26 -19.04
CA ASP A 56 18.19 1.00 -18.80
C ASP A 56 18.88 0.55 -17.51
N ASP A 57 20.04 1.11 -17.21
CA ASP A 57 20.83 0.72 -16.04
C ASP A 57 20.07 0.91 -14.72
N SER A 58 19.07 1.81 -14.67
CA SER A 58 18.26 2.06 -13.48
C SER A 58 17.26 0.94 -13.17
N ASP A 59 17.02 0.03 -14.11
CA ASP A 59 16.22 -1.17 -13.88
C ASP A 59 17.00 -2.29 -13.16
N PHE A 60 18.33 -2.16 -13.07
CA PHE A 60 19.17 -3.11 -12.34
C PHE A 60 19.37 -2.69 -10.89
N TYR A 61 19.40 -3.67 -9.99
CA TYR A 61 19.65 -3.44 -8.57
C TYR A 61 21.00 -2.77 -8.36
N GLU A 62 21.02 -1.63 -7.66
CA GLU A 62 22.21 -0.81 -7.42
C GLU A 62 22.95 -0.38 -8.71
N LEU A 63 22.24 -0.30 -9.85
CA LEU A 63 22.82 0.00 -11.18
C LEU A 63 23.89 -1.00 -11.64
N LYS A 64 23.89 -2.22 -11.10
CA LYS A 64 24.91 -3.26 -11.41
C LYS A 64 24.43 -4.16 -12.55
N THR A 65 24.92 -3.88 -13.76
CA THR A 65 24.54 -4.59 -14.99
C THR A 65 25.38 -5.85 -15.26
N GLU A 66 26.38 -6.16 -14.43
CA GLU A 66 27.24 -7.35 -14.59
C GLU A 66 26.47 -8.66 -14.42
N ASN A 67 25.45 -8.64 -13.58
CA ASN A 67 24.56 -9.78 -13.37
C ASN A 67 23.19 -9.47 -13.98
N PRO A 68 22.57 -10.38 -14.74
CA PRO A 68 21.26 -10.15 -15.34
C PRO A 68 20.20 -9.95 -14.27
N LEU A 69 19.24 -9.07 -14.54
CA LEU A 69 17.98 -9.08 -13.81
C LEU A 69 17.11 -10.22 -14.32
N VAL A 70 16.39 -10.89 -13.41
CA VAL A 70 15.52 -12.02 -13.75
C VAL A 70 14.19 -11.87 -13.02
N VAL A 71 13.11 -12.01 -13.77
CA VAL A 71 11.74 -12.07 -13.22
C VAL A 71 11.06 -13.31 -13.74
N SER A 72 10.74 -14.25 -12.87
CA SER A 72 10.03 -15.47 -13.26
C SER A 72 8.66 -15.54 -12.58
N VAL A 73 7.63 -15.84 -13.36
CA VAL A 73 6.24 -15.93 -12.89
C VAL A 73 5.64 -17.26 -13.34
N SER A 74 5.28 -18.09 -12.37
CA SER A 74 4.61 -19.38 -12.62
C SER A 74 3.10 -19.21 -12.53
N ILE A 75 2.39 -19.65 -13.55
CA ILE A 75 0.94 -19.50 -13.71
C ILE A 75 0.24 -20.82 -13.96
N THR A 76 -1.02 -20.91 -13.51
CA THR A 76 -1.94 -22.03 -13.81
C THR A 76 -3.23 -21.52 -14.42
N GLY A 77 -4.07 -22.42 -14.98
CA GLY A 77 -5.38 -22.07 -15.54
C GLY A 77 -5.33 -21.26 -16.84
N PHE A 78 -4.29 -21.39 -17.62
CA PHE A 78 -4.10 -20.73 -18.92
C PHE A 78 -4.81 -21.47 -20.06
N HIS A 79 -4.89 -20.82 -21.24
CA HIS A 79 -5.59 -21.37 -22.40
C HIS A 79 -4.94 -22.66 -22.93
N SER A 80 -5.75 -23.66 -23.29
CA SER A 80 -5.30 -24.97 -23.74
C SER A 80 -4.38 -24.97 -24.98
N ASP A 81 -4.42 -23.91 -25.80
CA ASP A 81 -3.50 -23.76 -26.91
C ASP A 81 -2.01 -23.66 -26.53
N LEU A 82 -1.72 -23.26 -25.29
CA LEU A 82 -0.35 -23.13 -24.79
C LEU A 82 0.26 -24.48 -24.35
N ILE A 83 -0.58 -25.46 -24.04
CA ILE A 83 -0.16 -26.81 -23.58
C ILE A 83 0.02 -27.82 -24.71
N LYS A 84 -0.14 -27.45 -25.94
CA LYS A 84 0.08 -28.39 -27.06
C LYS A 84 1.55 -28.77 -27.13
N ASP A 85 1.86 -30.04 -27.41
CA ASP A 85 3.22 -30.58 -27.47
C ASP A 85 4.15 -29.82 -28.41
N ASN A 86 3.58 -29.31 -29.52
CA ASN A 86 4.32 -28.48 -30.48
C ASN A 86 4.57 -27.02 -30.04
N LYS A 87 4.13 -26.65 -28.84
CA LYS A 87 4.39 -25.35 -28.22
C LYS A 87 5.19 -25.50 -26.94
N PHE A 88 4.50 -25.57 -25.79
CA PHE A 88 5.13 -25.52 -24.47
C PHE A 88 4.86 -26.77 -23.64
N GLY A 89 4.33 -27.84 -24.24
CA GLY A 89 3.99 -29.06 -23.51
C GLY A 89 5.16 -29.70 -22.76
N LEU A 90 6.37 -29.63 -23.31
CA LEU A 90 7.60 -30.14 -22.67
C LEU A 90 8.07 -29.32 -21.45
N TYR A 91 7.57 -28.09 -21.30
CA TYR A 91 7.96 -27.16 -20.22
C TYR A 91 6.94 -27.13 -19.08
N LEU A 92 5.92 -28.02 -19.14
CA LEU A 92 4.90 -28.08 -18.10
C LEU A 92 5.48 -28.59 -16.79
N SER A 93 5.17 -27.90 -15.72
CA SER A 93 5.36 -28.29 -14.34
C SER A 93 3.99 -28.48 -13.67
N GLY A 94 3.94 -28.99 -12.43
CA GLY A 94 2.70 -29.27 -11.72
C GLY A 94 2.47 -28.32 -10.56
N TYR A 95 1.21 -28.08 -10.23
CA TYR A 95 0.81 -27.39 -9.01
C TYR A 95 -0.32 -28.14 -8.31
N LYS A 96 -0.17 -28.37 -7.00
CA LYS A 96 -1.19 -29.03 -6.19
C LYS A 96 -1.11 -28.59 -4.72
N ASN A 97 -2.24 -28.20 -4.15
CA ASN A 97 -2.38 -27.89 -2.71
C ASN A 97 -1.36 -26.88 -2.15
N GLY A 98 -0.95 -25.87 -2.93
CA GLY A 98 0.04 -24.87 -2.50
C GLY A 98 1.49 -25.22 -2.84
N GLU A 99 1.76 -26.39 -3.39
CA GLU A 99 3.11 -26.84 -3.75
C GLU A 99 3.32 -26.85 -5.28
N CYS A 100 4.48 -26.37 -5.72
CA CYS A 100 4.92 -26.42 -7.10
C CYS A 100 5.83 -27.65 -7.32
N HIS A 101 5.48 -28.48 -8.29
CA HIS A 101 6.26 -29.65 -8.68
C HIS A 101 7.05 -29.35 -9.97
N ASN A 102 8.28 -29.86 -10.06
CA ASN A 102 9.11 -29.65 -11.25
C ASN A 102 8.53 -30.28 -12.52
N GLU A 103 7.87 -31.43 -12.36
CA GLU A 103 7.20 -32.18 -13.42
C GLU A 103 5.69 -32.25 -13.15
N LEU A 104 4.90 -32.31 -14.22
CA LEU A 104 3.47 -32.52 -14.14
C LEU A 104 3.16 -33.94 -13.69
N ARG A 105 2.51 -34.13 -12.54
CA ARG A 105 2.10 -35.42 -11.98
C ARG A 105 0.60 -35.63 -12.14
N ASP A 106 0.15 -36.86 -11.97
CA ASP A 106 -1.26 -37.20 -12.01
C ASP A 106 -2.05 -36.42 -10.95
N GLY A 107 -3.07 -35.69 -11.39
CA GLY A 107 -3.92 -34.85 -10.54
C GLY A 107 -3.35 -33.48 -10.16
N ASP A 108 -2.22 -33.08 -10.76
CA ASP A 108 -1.71 -31.72 -10.67
C ASP A 108 -2.42 -30.78 -11.65
N GLU A 109 -2.56 -29.53 -11.27
CA GLU A 109 -2.93 -28.45 -12.19
C GLU A 109 -1.69 -28.10 -13.03
N PRO A 110 -1.79 -28.10 -14.39
CA PRO A 110 -0.67 -27.73 -15.25
C PRO A 110 -0.19 -26.30 -14.96
N MET A 111 1.12 -26.11 -14.82
CA MET A 111 1.77 -24.84 -14.53
C MET A 111 2.84 -24.55 -15.59
N LEU A 112 2.92 -23.29 -16.03
CA LEU A 112 3.98 -22.74 -16.88
C LEU A 112 4.69 -21.62 -16.15
N THR A 113 6.03 -21.58 -16.25
CA THR A 113 6.86 -20.51 -15.72
C THR A 113 7.41 -19.66 -16.84
N ILE A 114 7.02 -18.39 -16.89
CA ILE A 114 7.52 -17.38 -17.80
C ILE A 114 8.66 -16.62 -17.12
N SER A 115 9.84 -16.60 -17.72
CA SER A 115 11.01 -15.87 -17.26
C SER A 115 11.34 -14.74 -18.21
N LEU A 116 11.43 -13.53 -17.67
CA LEU A 116 12.00 -12.35 -18.30
C LEU A 116 13.44 -12.18 -17.80
N THR A 117 14.40 -12.18 -18.71
CA THR A 117 15.81 -11.94 -18.40
C THR A 117 16.28 -10.72 -19.19
N VAL A 118 17.00 -9.82 -18.54
CA VAL A 118 17.70 -8.70 -19.20
C VAL A 118 19.13 -8.69 -18.69
N ASP A 119 20.06 -8.76 -19.60
CA ASP A 119 21.49 -8.68 -19.30
C ASP A 119 22.06 -7.28 -19.63
N LYS A 120 23.39 -7.14 -19.62
CA LYS A 120 24.10 -5.90 -19.94
C LYS A 120 23.86 -5.35 -21.35
N SER A 121 23.24 -6.14 -22.26
CA SER A 121 22.83 -5.67 -23.59
C SER A 121 21.58 -4.82 -23.56
N LEU A 122 20.85 -4.81 -22.42
CA LEU A 122 19.56 -4.17 -22.20
C LEU A 122 18.44 -4.73 -23.09
N GLU A 123 18.71 -5.84 -23.78
CA GLU A 123 17.70 -6.52 -24.60
C GLU A 123 16.93 -7.53 -23.77
N PRO A 124 15.59 -7.40 -23.66
CA PRO A 124 14.78 -8.32 -22.88
C PRO A 124 14.53 -9.63 -23.62
N GLU A 125 14.70 -10.74 -22.94
CA GLU A 125 14.38 -12.07 -23.40
C GLU A 125 13.27 -12.69 -22.57
N TRP A 126 12.22 -13.22 -23.22
CA TRP A 126 11.12 -13.93 -22.58
C TRP A 126 11.16 -15.40 -22.95
N LEU A 127 11.32 -16.24 -21.95
CA LEU A 127 11.37 -17.71 -22.12
C LEU A 127 10.32 -18.39 -21.24
N ILE A 128 9.80 -19.51 -21.71
CA ILE A 128 9.15 -20.49 -20.83
C ILE A 128 10.24 -21.45 -20.37
N VAL A 129 10.36 -21.59 -19.06
CA VAL A 129 11.40 -22.39 -18.41
C VAL A 129 10.80 -23.39 -17.44
N ASN A 130 11.50 -24.50 -17.21
CA ASN A 130 11.31 -25.36 -16.05
C ASN A 130 12.68 -25.87 -15.57
N LYS A 131 12.73 -26.64 -14.47
CA LYS A 131 14.00 -27.12 -13.94
C LYS A 131 14.72 -28.10 -14.85
N GLU A 132 13.97 -28.88 -15.63
CA GLU A 132 14.52 -29.89 -16.56
C GLU A 132 15.05 -29.23 -17.85
N HIS A 133 14.46 -28.08 -18.22
CA HIS A 133 14.78 -27.31 -19.43
C HIS A 133 15.08 -25.85 -19.06
N PRO A 134 16.21 -25.58 -18.38
CA PRO A 134 16.60 -24.21 -17.96
C PRO A 134 16.99 -23.31 -19.13
N GLU A 135 17.37 -23.88 -20.29
CA GLU A 135 17.59 -23.16 -21.55
C GLU A 135 16.35 -22.47 -22.07
N GLY A 136 15.18 -22.96 -21.70
CA GLY A 136 13.89 -22.39 -22.00
C GLY A 136 13.48 -22.40 -23.47
N HIS A 137 12.26 -21.96 -23.72
CA HIS A 137 11.69 -21.78 -25.06
C HIS A 137 11.08 -20.40 -25.20
N TYR A 138 11.40 -19.70 -26.31
CA TYR A 138 10.90 -18.34 -26.55
C TYR A 138 9.39 -18.26 -26.56
N ILE A 139 8.80 -17.31 -25.83
CA ILE A 139 7.37 -17.02 -25.86
C ILE A 139 7.11 -15.68 -26.55
N SER A 140 6.33 -15.71 -27.62
CA SER A 140 6.00 -14.53 -28.41
C SER A 140 5.05 -13.58 -27.66
N GLY A 141 5.04 -12.27 -28.04
CA GLY A 141 4.06 -11.31 -27.52
C GLY A 141 2.60 -11.73 -27.78
N ARG A 142 2.32 -12.42 -28.89
CA ARG A 142 0.98 -12.97 -29.20
C ARG A 142 0.57 -14.10 -28.25
N ASP A 143 1.53 -14.93 -27.83
CA ASP A 143 1.21 -15.99 -26.87
C ASP A 143 1.04 -15.41 -25.47
N ARG A 144 1.82 -14.38 -25.09
CA ARG A 144 1.62 -13.63 -23.83
C ARG A 144 0.30 -12.84 -23.80
N GLU A 145 -0.20 -12.37 -24.95
CA GLU A 145 -1.53 -11.74 -25.04
C GLU A 145 -2.65 -12.68 -24.58
N LYS A 146 -2.52 -13.97 -24.85
CA LYS A 146 -3.46 -15.01 -24.39
C LYS A 146 -3.46 -15.23 -22.87
N LEU A 147 -2.43 -14.73 -22.18
CA LEU A 147 -2.36 -14.78 -20.73
C LEU A 147 -3.31 -13.77 -20.05
N GLY A 148 -3.92 -12.86 -20.78
CA GLY A 148 -4.97 -11.97 -20.27
C GLY A 148 -4.59 -11.13 -19.06
N VAL A 149 -3.30 -10.80 -18.87
CA VAL A 149 -2.86 -9.97 -17.76
C VAL A 149 -3.16 -8.52 -18.04
N MET A 150 -3.72 -7.83 -17.05
CA MET A 150 -4.06 -6.42 -17.15
C MET A 150 -3.52 -5.66 -15.95
N ARG A 151 -2.85 -4.51 -16.21
CA ARG A 151 -2.38 -3.61 -15.17
C ARG A 151 -3.15 -2.30 -15.16
N LEU A 152 -3.66 -1.93 -13.98
CA LEU A 152 -4.18 -0.61 -13.65
C LEU A 152 -3.11 0.17 -12.89
N GLY A 153 -2.57 1.19 -13.52
CA GLY A 153 -1.57 2.10 -12.96
C GLY A 153 -1.72 3.50 -13.56
N GLY A 154 -0.67 4.32 -13.55
CA GLY A 154 -0.69 5.74 -13.94
C GLY A 154 -1.24 6.11 -15.34
N TYR A 155 -1.44 5.15 -16.25
CA TYR A 155 -1.89 5.38 -17.63
C TYR A 155 -3.38 5.08 -17.85
N ILE A 156 -4.25 5.48 -16.93
CA ILE A 156 -5.70 5.24 -16.93
C ILE A 156 -6.36 5.58 -18.28
N ASN A 157 -5.98 6.71 -18.89
CA ASN A 157 -6.61 7.17 -20.14
C ASN A 157 -6.39 6.22 -21.32
N GLN A 158 -5.33 5.42 -21.34
CA GLN A 158 -5.06 4.48 -22.42
C GLN A 158 -6.08 3.33 -22.47
N HIS A 159 -6.61 2.93 -21.32
CA HIS A 159 -7.62 1.86 -21.22
C HIS A 159 -9.03 2.32 -21.65
N LEU A 160 -9.26 3.65 -21.70
CA LEU A 160 -10.53 4.28 -22.14
C LEU A 160 -10.50 4.75 -23.59
N THR A 161 -9.54 4.29 -24.35
CA THR A 161 -9.44 4.43 -25.81
C THR A 161 -9.50 3.03 -26.45
N TRP A 162 -9.78 2.95 -27.75
CA TRP A 162 -9.76 1.68 -28.50
C TRP A 162 -8.37 1.28 -28.99
N ARG A 163 -7.31 1.79 -28.36
CA ARG A 163 -5.94 1.39 -28.67
C ARG A 163 -5.75 -0.12 -28.44
N LYS A 164 -5.01 -0.79 -29.34
CA LYS A 164 -4.68 -2.21 -29.24
C LYS A 164 -4.15 -2.59 -27.84
N GLY A 165 -4.76 -3.62 -27.24
CA GLY A 165 -4.42 -4.06 -25.87
C GLY A 165 -5.08 -3.26 -24.73
N SER A 166 -5.87 -2.22 -25.03
CA SER A 166 -6.67 -1.49 -24.03
C SER A 166 -7.83 -2.35 -23.50
N ALA A 167 -8.40 -1.96 -22.35
CA ALA A 167 -9.57 -2.65 -21.80
C ALA A 167 -10.79 -2.54 -22.72
N LEU A 168 -11.04 -1.38 -23.33
CA LEU A 168 -12.15 -1.20 -24.28
C LEU A 168 -11.96 -2.01 -25.57
N SER A 169 -10.74 -2.06 -26.13
CA SER A 169 -10.45 -2.87 -27.31
C SER A 169 -10.73 -4.36 -27.04
N ARG A 170 -10.36 -4.87 -25.88
CA ARG A 170 -10.65 -6.26 -25.48
C ARG A 170 -12.14 -6.53 -25.26
N LEU A 171 -12.88 -5.54 -24.75
CA LEU A 171 -14.33 -5.65 -24.53
C LEU A 171 -15.10 -5.72 -25.86
N THR A 172 -14.60 -5.07 -26.92
CA THR A 172 -15.23 -5.05 -28.25
C THR A 172 -15.15 -6.40 -28.94
N GLY A 173 -14.15 -7.26 -28.63
CA GLY A 173 -13.96 -8.57 -29.25
C GLY A 173 -13.28 -8.49 -30.61
N GLU A 174 -14.03 -8.54 -31.72
CA GLU A 174 -13.45 -8.39 -33.06
C GLU A 174 -13.25 -6.90 -33.38
N PRO A 175 -12.08 -6.49 -33.90
CA PRO A 175 -11.87 -5.12 -34.33
C PRO A 175 -12.71 -4.86 -35.61
N ASP A 176 -13.64 -3.90 -35.53
CA ASP A 176 -14.15 -3.25 -36.73
C ASP A 176 -12.97 -2.58 -37.45
N ASP A 177 -13.09 -2.35 -38.76
CA ASP A 177 -12.10 -1.67 -39.59
C ASP A 177 -11.99 -0.18 -39.21
N ILE A 178 -11.66 0.11 -37.95
CA ILE A 178 -11.45 1.48 -37.41
C ILE A 178 -10.43 2.22 -38.27
N ASP A 179 -9.38 1.54 -38.72
CA ASP A 179 -8.36 2.12 -39.59
C ASP A 179 -8.92 2.60 -40.90
N MET A 180 -9.90 1.87 -41.49
CA MET A 180 -10.57 2.27 -42.73
C MET A 180 -11.48 3.48 -42.48
N ILE A 181 -12.25 3.49 -41.39
CA ILE A 181 -13.11 4.61 -40.99
C ILE A 181 -12.29 5.89 -40.75
N LEU A 182 -11.14 5.75 -40.09
CA LEU A 182 -10.22 6.86 -39.87
C LEU A 182 -9.59 7.37 -41.14
N ALA A 183 -9.17 6.46 -42.04
CA ALA A 183 -8.63 6.82 -43.33
C ALA A 183 -9.64 7.59 -44.18
N ASP A 184 -10.91 7.19 -44.16
CA ASP A 184 -11.99 7.86 -44.86
C ASP A 184 -12.31 9.24 -44.24
N ALA A 185 -12.32 9.35 -42.90
CA ALA A 185 -12.49 10.62 -42.25
C ALA A 185 -11.36 11.62 -42.57
N ILE A 186 -10.10 11.14 -42.61
CA ILE A 186 -8.94 11.95 -43.01
C ILE A 186 -9.06 12.39 -44.47
N ARG A 187 -9.49 11.50 -45.40
CA ARG A 187 -9.72 11.85 -46.79
C ARG A 187 -10.81 12.92 -46.93
N ALA A 188 -11.93 12.76 -46.20
CA ALA A 188 -13.00 13.75 -46.16
C ALA A 188 -12.55 15.10 -45.62
N ALA A 189 -11.76 15.11 -44.53
CA ALA A 189 -11.16 16.35 -43.96
C ALA A 189 -10.25 17.02 -45.01
N ARG A 190 -9.44 16.27 -45.73
CA ARG A 190 -8.57 16.77 -46.80
C ARG A 190 -9.35 17.39 -47.96
N GLN A 191 -10.49 16.78 -48.35
CA GLN A 191 -11.38 17.32 -49.36
C GLN A 191 -12.10 18.58 -48.92
N ASN A 192 -12.47 18.68 -47.64
CA ASN A 192 -13.17 19.84 -47.08
C ASN A 192 -12.26 21.05 -46.81
N ILE A 193 -10.95 20.85 -46.70
CA ILE A 193 -9.95 21.93 -46.68
C ILE A 193 -9.75 22.45 -48.12
N SER A 194 -10.82 22.95 -48.74
CA SER A 194 -10.78 23.49 -50.08
C SER A 194 -10.16 24.90 -50.11
N ALA A 195 -9.68 25.26 -51.30
CA ALA A 195 -8.89 26.46 -51.57
C ALA A 195 -9.44 27.81 -51.07
N GLY A 196 -10.74 27.91 -50.77
CA GLY A 196 -11.37 29.13 -50.30
C GLY A 196 -11.06 29.54 -48.86
N SER A 197 -10.71 28.56 -48.01
CA SER A 197 -10.45 28.81 -46.57
C SER A 197 -9.01 29.21 -46.26
N LEU A 198 -8.07 29.08 -47.23
CA LEU A 198 -6.64 29.21 -47.01
C LEU A 198 -5.99 30.32 -47.89
N ILE A 199 -6.71 31.45 -48.16
CA ILE A 199 -6.29 32.52 -49.09
C ILE A 199 -4.87 33.05 -48.76
N HIS A 200 -4.55 33.24 -47.50
CA HIS A 200 -3.23 33.71 -47.10
C HIS A 200 -2.11 32.70 -47.36
N TYR A 201 -2.39 31.41 -47.10
CA TYR A 201 -1.43 30.33 -47.36
C TYR A 201 -1.26 30.09 -48.85
N GLN A 202 -2.32 30.26 -49.64
CA GLN A 202 -2.28 30.13 -51.11
C GLN A 202 -1.40 31.20 -51.75
N LYS A 203 -1.49 32.47 -51.28
CA LYS A 203 -0.58 33.55 -51.71
C LYS A 203 0.88 33.23 -51.36
N ALA A 204 1.13 32.66 -50.18
CA ALA A 204 2.47 32.26 -49.77
C ALA A 204 3.02 31.10 -50.62
N ALA A 205 2.18 30.12 -50.97
CA ALA A 205 2.57 28.99 -51.82
C ALA A 205 2.89 29.48 -53.26
N GLN A 206 2.09 30.37 -53.84
CA GLN A 206 2.37 30.99 -55.13
C GLN A 206 3.68 31.78 -55.12
N LYS A 207 3.93 32.55 -54.06
CA LYS A 207 5.20 33.25 -53.92
C LYS A 207 6.40 32.33 -53.80
N ALA A 208 6.25 31.22 -53.05
CA ALA A 208 7.29 30.19 -52.93
C ALA A 208 7.54 29.51 -54.28
N GLU A 209 6.51 29.24 -55.08
CA GLU A 209 6.70 28.71 -56.42
C GLU A 209 7.47 29.64 -57.32
N LEU A 210 7.11 30.92 -57.36
CA LEU A 210 7.85 31.91 -58.16
C LEU A 210 9.32 32.00 -57.78
N LEU A 211 9.63 32.05 -56.50
CA LEU A 211 11.01 32.11 -55.99
C LEU A 211 11.75 30.80 -56.30
N GLY A 212 11.11 29.64 -56.19
CA GLY A 212 11.70 28.35 -56.54
C GLY A 212 12.03 28.24 -58.03
N ARG A 213 11.13 28.68 -58.92
CA ARG A 213 11.36 28.74 -60.36
C ARG A 213 12.54 29.64 -60.71
N ALA A 214 12.69 30.76 -60.04
CA ALA A 214 13.80 31.69 -60.25
C ALA A 214 15.16 31.05 -59.87
N LEU A 215 15.16 30.03 -58.99
CA LEU A 215 16.34 29.26 -58.59
C LEU A 215 16.49 27.94 -59.34
N GLY A 216 15.68 27.68 -60.37
CA GLY A 216 15.77 26.48 -61.21
C GLY A 216 14.94 25.30 -60.75
N VAL A 217 14.06 25.44 -59.78
CA VAL A 217 13.12 24.37 -59.40
C VAL A 217 12.03 24.24 -60.48
N LEU A 218 11.79 23.03 -60.93
CA LEU A 218 10.79 22.72 -61.97
C LEU A 218 9.62 22.00 -61.32
N PRO A 219 8.58 22.72 -60.85
CA PRO A 219 7.42 22.08 -60.25
C PRO A 219 6.57 21.37 -61.31
N GLN A 220 6.05 20.18 -60.99
CA GLN A 220 5.16 19.42 -61.85
C GLN A 220 3.76 20.03 -61.95
N SER A 221 3.34 20.77 -60.95
CA SER A 221 2.08 21.51 -60.90
C SER A 221 2.18 22.74 -59.98
N THR A 222 1.14 23.59 -59.93
CA THR A 222 1.06 24.74 -59.04
C THR A 222 1.14 24.33 -57.55
N TYR A 223 1.93 25.04 -56.76
CA TYR A 223 1.98 24.82 -55.34
C TYR A 223 0.68 25.25 -54.64
N THR A 224 0.10 24.32 -53.89
CA THR A 224 -1.13 24.56 -53.10
C THR A 224 -0.92 24.14 -51.65
N PRO A 225 -1.40 24.91 -50.68
CA PRO A 225 -1.42 24.45 -49.31
C PRO A 225 -2.43 23.29 -49.16
N ASN A 226 -2.04 22.21 -48.50
CA ASN A 226 -2.93 21.09 -48.23
C ASN A 226 -2.55 20.44 -46.88
N LEU A 227 -3.47 19.63 -46.35
CA LEU A 227 -3.22 18.88 -45.12
C LEU A 227 -2.17 17.78 -45.39
N ASP A 228 -1.08 17.80 -44.61
CA ASP A 228 -0.13 16.70 -44.58
C ASP A 228 -0.68 15.59 -43.67
N VAL A 229 -1.15 14.52 -44.26
CA VAL A 229 -1.74 13.37 -43.55
C VAL A 229 -0.73 12.67 -42.65
N ALA A 230 0.55 12.69 -43.01
CA ALA A 230 1.62 12.11 -42.18
C ALA A 230 1.87 12.91 -40.90
N ALA A 231 1.60 14.25 -40.94
CA ALA A 231 1.73 15.11 -39.76
C ALA A 231 0.50 15.09 -38.84
N VAL A 232 -0.66 14.61 -39.33
CA VAL A 232 -1.90 14.45 -38.54
C VAL A 232 -2.01 12.99 -38.10
N ASN A 233 -1.41 12.69 -36.95
CA ASN A 233 -1.46 11.34 -36.39
C ASN A 233 -2.82 11.07 -35.71
N ILE A 234 -3.83 10.70 -36.49
CA ILE A 234 -5.12 10.21 -35.99
C ILE A 234 -5.07 8.67 -36.09
N GLY A 235 -4.49 8.05 -35.08
CA GLY A 235 -4.49 6.57 -34.94
C GLY A 235 -5.65 6.09 -34.07
N GLU A 236 -5.72 4.78 -33.81
CA GLU A 236 -6.71 4.14 -32.89
C GLU A 236 -6.83 4.83 -31.53
N SER A 237 -5.77 5.50 -31.06
CA SER A 237 -5.79 6.32 -29.85
C SER A 237 -6.65 7.59 -29.94
N GLY A 238 -7.07 7.98 -31.15
CA GLY A 238 -8.02 9.09 -31.39
C GLY A 238 -9.47 8.73 -31.07
N PHE A 239 -9.81 7.44 -31.05
CA PHE A 239 -11.12 6.97 -30.60
C PHE A 239 -11.14 6.82 -29.09
N THR A 240 -12.03 7.54 -28.41
CA THR A 240 -12.18 7.52 -26.96
C THR A 240 -13.65 7.51 -26.59
N LEU A 241 -13.94 6.92 -25.43
CA LEU A 241 -15.29 6.90 -24.88
C LEU A 241 -15.73 8.33 -24.54
N HIS A 242 -17.02 8.65 -24.78
CA HIS A 242 -17.64 9.93 -24.45
C HIS A 242 -18.82 9.71 -23.51
N ASP A 243 -19.03 10.68 -22.62
CA ASP A 243 -20.25 10.86 -21.84
C ASP A 243 -21.05 11.98 -22.50
N GLY A 244 -22.01 11.64 -23.37
CA GLY A 244 -22.62 12.59 -24.29
C GLY A 244 -21.58 13.21 -25.24
N GLU A 245 -21.46 14.53 -25.23
CA GLU A 245 -20.49 15.28 -26.04
C GLU A 245 -19.10 15.40 -25.37
N VAL A 246 -18.97 14.99 -24.09
CA VAL A 246 -17.74 15.19 -23.30
C VAL A 246 -16.85 13.95 -23.38
N PRO A 247 -15.60 14.06 -23.87
CA PRO A 247 -14.67 12.94 -23.83
C PRO A 247 -14.44 12.48 -22.39
N ILE A 248 -14.49 11.17 -22.15
CA ILE A 248 -14.37 10.59 -20.80
C ILE A 248 -13.08 11.01 -20.08
N ARG A 249 -12.02 11.37 -20.81
CA ARG A 249 -10.78 11.92 -20.22
C ARG A 249 -10.97 13.23 -19.46
N ARG A 250 -12.09 13.93 -19.67
CA ARG A 250 -12.48 15.17 -18.96
C ARG A 250 -13.30 14.89 -17.71
N VAL A 251 -13.80 13.69 -17.56
CA VAL A 251 -14.52 13.26 -16.35
C VAL A 251 -13.55 13.08 -15.19
N GLY A 252 -14.02 13.22 -13.96
CA GLY A 252 -13.20 13.09 -12.75
C GLY A 252 -12.42 11.78 -12.68
N LEU A 253 -11.23 11.80 -12.08
CA LEU A 253 -10.31 10.67 -12.01
C LEU A 253 -10.97 9.43 -11.39
N GLY A 254 -11.71 9.61 -10.28
CA GLY A 254 -12.40 8.51 -9.59
C GLY A 254 -13.43 7.80 -10.48
N ALA A 255 -14.25 8.55 -11.22
CA ALA A 255 -15.23 7.97 -12.15
C ALA A 255 -14.56 7.19 -13.29
N ARG A 256 -13.45 7.69 -13.83
CA ARG A 256 -12.65 6.99 -14.85
C ARG A 256 -12.07 5.69 -14.31
N ARG A 257 -11.52 5.69 -13.08
CA ARG A 257 -11.01 4.48 -12.44
C ARG A 257 -12.10 3.45 -12.21
N LEU A 258 -13.26 3.87 -11.70
CA LEU A 258 -14.42 2.98 -11.52
C LEU A 258 -14.84 2.33 -12.82
N LEU A 259 -14.92 3.11 -13.89
CA LEU A 259 -15.31 2.62 -15.21
C LEU A 259 -14.32 1.56 -15.72
N ILE A 260 -13.01 1.83 -15.62
CA ILE A 260 -11.98 0.87 -16.01
C ILE A 260 -12.06 -0.40 -15.17
N MET A 261 -12.22 -0.26 -13.85
CA MET A 261 -12.35 -1.40 -12.95
C MET A 261 -13.59 -2.24 -13.29
N ALA A 262 -14.72 -1.60 -13.66
CA ALA A 262 -15.92 -2.30 -14.08
C ALA A 262 -15.69 -3.07 -15.40
N VAL A 263 -15.09 -2.44 -16.40
CA VAL A 263 -14.74 -3.09 -17.68
C VAL A 263 -13.76 -4.25 -17.46
N GLN A 264 -12.79 -4.08 -16.58
CA GLN A 264 -11.82 -5.14 -16.29
C GLN A 264 -12.42 -6.27 -15.46
N SER A 265 -13.34 -5.97 -14.54
CA SER A 265 -14.08 -7.00 -13.80
C SER A 265 -14.88 -7.89 -14.76
N GLU A 266 -15.49 -7.32 -15.78
CA GLU A 266 -16.19 -8.08 -16.82
C GLU A 266 -15.22 -8.95 -17.63
N LEU A 267 -14.08 -8.40 -18.02
CA LEU A 267 -13.04 -9.15 -18.73
C LEU A 267 -12.40 -10.24 -17.86
N SER A 268 -12.34 -10.05 -16.55
CA SER A 268 -11.78 -11.03 -15.61
C SER A 268 -12.70 -12.21 -15.33
N ALA A 269 -13.99 -12.08 -15.53
CA ALA A 269 -14.93 -13.21 -15.52
C ALA A 269 -14.49 -14.31 -16.50
N SER A 270 -13.62 -13.97 -17.47
CA SER A 270 -12.96 -14.92 -18.38
C SER A 270 -11.66 -15.55 -17.84
N GLY A 271 -11.27 -15.30 -16.57
CA GLY A 271 -10.08 -15.91 -15.94
C GLY A 271 -8.78 -15.08 -16.01
N SER A 272 -8.86 -13.77 -16.21
CA SER A 272 -7.69 -12.88 -16.29
C SER A 272 -7.03 -12.60 -14.93
N ILE A 273 -5.75 -12.18 -14.96
CA ILE A 273 -5.03 -11.63 -13.81
C ILE A 273 -5.11 -10.09 -13.86
N ILE A 274 -5.53 -9.48 -12.78
CA ILE A 274 -5.64 -8.02 -12.65
C ILE A 274 -4.64 -7.51 -11.61
N LEU A 275 -3.78 -6.61 -12.01
CA LEU A 275 -2.81 -5.91 -11.18
C LEU A 275 -3.26 -4.46 -11.01
N ILE A 276 -3.50 -4.02 -9.76
CA ILE A 276 -4.00 -2.66 -9.47
C ILE A 276 -3.00 -1.95 -8.56
N ASP A 277 -2.39 -0.90 -9.06
CA ASP A 277 -1.49 -0.07 -8.26
C ASP A 277 -2.23 1.11 -7.64
N GLU A 278 -1.92 1.41 -6.36
CA GLU A 278 -2.54 2.48 -5.59
C GLU A 278 -4.08 2.45 -5.75
N PHE A 279 -4.69 1.37 -5.32
CA PHE A 279 -6.11 1.09 -5.54
C PHE A 279 -7.03 2.26 -5.16
N GLU A 280 -6.71 2.97 -4.07
CA GLU A 280 -7.48 4.11 -3.54
C GLU A 280 -7.36 5.39 -4.33
N HIS A 281 -6.39 5.52 -5.24
CA HIS A 281 -6.09 6.78 -5.90
C HIS A 281 -7.30 7.37 -6.64
N GLY A 282 -7.75 8.55 -6.20
CA GLY A 282 -8.90 9.27 -6.77
C GLY A 282 -10.26 8.71 -6.38
N LEU A 283 -10.33 7.78 -5.42
CA LEU A 283 -11.57 7.21 -4.93
C LEU A 283 -11.91 7.73 -3.53
N GLU A 284 -13.19 8.02 -3.31
CA GLU A 284 -13.71 8.36 -2.00
C GLU A 284 -13.86 7.10 -1.10
N PRO A 285 -13.78 7.25 0.23
CA PRO A 285 -13.85 6.15 1.19
C PRO A 285 -14.98 5.14 0.96
N HIS A 286 -16.18 5.61 0.66
CA HIS A 286 -17.32 4.74 0.44
C HIS A 286 -17.20 3.92 -0.86
N ARG A 287 -16.56 4.49 -1.90
CA ARG A 287 -16.29 3.79 -3.16
C ARG A 287 -15.20 2.73 -3.00
N ILE A 288 -14.15 3.03 -2.23
CA ILE A 288 -13.12 2.05 -1.86
C ILE A 288 -13.78 0.83 -1.20
N ARG A 289 -14.60 1.04 -0.15
CA ARG A 289 -15.32 -0.06 0.53
C ARG A 289 -16.21 -0.84 -0.42
N HIS A 290 -16.98 -0.14 -1.27
CA HIS A 290 -17.89 -0.81 -2.21
C HIS A 290 -17.14 -1.75 -3.16
N LEU A 291 -16.07 -1.27 -3.80
CA LEU A 291 -15.29 -2.05 -4.76
C LEU A 291 -14.58 -3.24 -4.10
N LEU A 292 -13.97 -3.05 -2.94
CA LEU A 292 -13.30 -4.15 -2.21
C LEU A 292 -14.28 -5.26 -1.85
N ARG A 293 -15.49 -4.90 -1.41
CA ARG A 293 -16.57 -5.88 -1.17
C ARG A 293 -17.00 -6.62 -2.42
N GLN A 294 -17.03 -5.94 -3.57
CA GLN A 294 -17.33 -6.58 -4.85
C GLN A 294 -16.23 -7.59 -5.22
N PHE A 295 -14.96 -7.21 -5.14
CA PHE A 295 -13.85 -8.13 -5.39
C PHE A 295 -13.85 -9.31 -4.42
N GLU A 296 -14.13 -9.09 -3.15
CA GLU A 296 -14.19 -10.16 -2.16
C GLU A 296 -15.33 -11.15 -2.46
N LYS A 297 -16.53 -10.65 -2.80
CA LYS A 297 -17.66 -11.50 -3.22
C LYS A 297 -17.31 -12.32 -4.46
N GLN A 298 -16.69 -11.72 -5.46
CA GLN A 298 -16.27 -12.40 -6.69
C GLN A 298 -15.17 -13.44 -6.40
N SER A 299 -14.23 -13.16 -5.49
CA SER A 299 -13.22 -14.11 -5.03
C SER A 299 -13.84 -15.34 -4.36
N ILE A 300 -14.78 -15.12 -3.42
CA ILE A 300 -15.50 -16.20 -2.74
C ILE A 300 -16.31 -17.04 -3.72
N ALA A 301 -16.95 -16.41 -4.70
CA ALA A 301 -17.73 -17.08 -5.75
C ALA A 301 -16.84 -17.74 -6.81
N ASN A 302 -15.52 -17.56 -6.79
CA ASN A 302 -14.54 -18.02 -7.79
C ASN A 302 -14.95 -17.62 -9.22
N THR A 303 -15.44 -16.39 -9.39
CA THR A 303 -15.97 -15.89 -10.68
C THR A 303 -14.95 -15.08 -11.47
N PHE A 304 -13.78 -14.75 -10.91
CA PHE A 304 -12.66 -14.13 -11.61
C PHE A 304 -11.37 -14.95 -11.49
N GLY A 305 -10.33 -14.58 -12.23
CA GLY A 305 -9.02 -15.22 -12.16
C GLY A 305 -8.27 -14.87 -10.87
N GLN A 306 -7.48 -13.81 -10.91
CA GLN A 306 -6.75 -13.33 -9.70
C GLN A 306 -6.64 -11.81 -9.70
N VAL A 307 -6.78 -11.19 -8.53
CA VAL A 307 -6.56 -9.75 -8.31
C VAL A 307 -5.43 -9.55 -7.31
N ILE A 308 -4.42 -8.81 -7.71
CA ILE A 308 -3.34 -8.35 -6.82
C ILE A 308 -3.34 -6.83 -6.84
N LEU A 309 -3.56 -6.22 -5.70
CA LEU A 309 -3.57 -4.75 -5.59
C LEU A 309 -2.59 -4.25 -4.53
N THR A 310 -2.13 -3.01 -4.72
CA THR A 310 -1.40 -2.26 -3.69
C THR A 310 -2.28 -1.20 -3.08
N SER A 311 -2.09 -0.91 -1.81
CA SER A 311 -2.81 0.16 -1.13
C SER A 311 -2.00 0.82 -0.02
N HIS A 312 -2.19 2.13 0.14
CA HIS A 312 -1.76 2.93 1.29
C HIS A 312 -2.97 3.44 2.10
N SER A 313 -4.17 2.95 1.80
CA SER A 313 -5.39 3.39 2.45
C SER A 313 -5.68 2.57 3.71
N PRO A 314 -5.77 3.21 4.89
CA PRO A 314 -6.27 2.56 6.11
C PRO A 314 -7.64 1.90 5.90
N ILE A 315 -8.48 2.52 5.06
CA ILE A 315 -9.83 2.01 4.74
C ILE A 315 -9.77 0.68 4.00
N ALA A 316 -8.82 0.52 3.07
CA ALA A 316 -8.65 -0.74 2.35
C ALA A 316 -8.20 -1.84 3.30
N ILE A 317 -7.26 -1.53 4.18
CA ILE A 317 -6.74 -2.45 5.20
C ILE A 317 -7.86 -2.92 6.14
N GLU A 318 -8.68 -1.98 6.62
CA GLU A 318 -9.81 -2.27 7.52
C GLU A 318 -10.88 -3.15 6.87
N GLU A 319 -11.19 -2.90 5.58
CA GLU A 319 -12.30 -3.55 4.88
C GLU A 319 -12.02 -5.01 4.53
N ILE A 320 -10.78 -5.35 4.16
CA ILE A 320 -10.39 -6.71 3.70
C ILE A 320 -9.22 -7.29 4.50
N PRO A 321 -9.31 -7.36 5.84
CA PRO A 321 -8.18 -7.71 6.71
C PRO A 321 -7.55 -9.08 6.38
N ASN A 322 -8.35 -10.05 5.96
CA ASN A 322 -7.92 -11.41 5.62
C ASN A 322 -7.21 -11.50 4.25
N ARG A 323 -7.14 -10.42 3.49
CA ARG A 323 -6.48 -10.33 2.17
C ARG A 323 -5.20 -9.51 2.21
N VAL A 324 -4.89 -8.93 3.37
CA VAL A 324 -3.75 -8.04 3.56
C VAL A 324 -2.46 -8.85 3.70
N HIS A 325 -1.46 -8.47 2.91
CA HIS A 325 -0.11 -8.99 2.97
C HIS A 325 0.86 -7.81 3.15
N VAL A 326 1.70 -7.90 4.15
CA VAL A 326 2.68 -6.85 4.46
C VAL A 326 3.94 -7.08 3.64
N VAL A 327 4.37 -6.06 2.91
CA VAL A 327 5.62 -6.08 2.15
C VAL A 327 6.73 -5.46 3.00
N ARG A 328 7.79 -6.23 3.22
CA ARG A 328 8.96 -5.83 4.00
C ARG A 328 10.18 -5.69 3.09
N PRO A 329 10.75 -4.48 2.98
CA PRO A 329 12.00 -4.28 2.25
C PRO A 329 13.17 -4.84 3.06
N GLY A 330 14.11 -5.45 2.36
CA GLY A 330 15.34 -6.02 2.88
C GLY A 330 16.23 -6.42 1.72
N ASP A 331 17.34 -7.11 2.01
CA ASP A 331 18.15 -7.74 0.96
C ASP A 331 17.31 -8.78 0.21
N THR A 332 16.52 -9.54 0.94
CA THR A 332 15.38 -10.29 0.40
C THR A 332 14.10 -9.57 0.80
N VAL A 333 13.28 -9.21 -0.18
CA VAL A 333 11.95 -8.65 0.05
C VAL A 333 11.03 -9.78 0.49
N GLU A 334 10.30 -9.56 1.59
CA GLU A 334 9.34 -10.54 2.11
C GLU A 334 7.91 -10.03 1.94
N ILE A 335 6.99 -10.93 1.63
CA ILE A 335 5.54 -10.68 1.55
C ILE A 335 4.86 -11.62 2.55
N LEU A 336 4.40 -11.05 3.65
CA LEU A 336 3.88 -11.80 4.80
C LEU A 336 2.36 -11.61 4.93
N PRO A 337 1.55 -12.69 4.92
CA PRO A 337 0.13 -12.57 5.21
C PRO A 337 -0.09 -12.14 6.66
N VAL A 338 -1.07 -11.26 6.89
CA VAL A 338 -1.41 -10.85 8.26
C VAL A 338 -2.10 -12.01 8.98
N PRO A 339 -1.58 -12.42 10.15
CA PRO A 339 -2.20 -13.47 10.95
C PRO A 339 -3.62 -13.11 11.41
N ASN A 340 -4.48 -14.13 11.57
CA ASN A 340 -5.87 -13.93 12.02
C ASN A 340 -5.96 -13.23 13.37
N ASP A 341 -5.01 -13.44 14.27
CA ASP A 341 -4.95 -12.82 15.60
C ASP A 341 -4.77 -11.30 15.52
N LEU A 342 -4.13 -10.81 14.46
CA LEU A 342 -3.95 -9.36 14.20
C LEU A 342 -5.14 -8.69 13.51
N VAL A 343 -6.16 -9.42 13.06
CA VAL A 343 -7.33 -8.81 12.37
C VAL A 343 -8.03 -7.76 13.23
N ALA A 344 -8.15 -7.98 14.53
CA ALA A 344 -8.75 -7.01 15.45
C ALA A 344 -7.89 -5.74 15.58
N THR A 345 -6.58 -5.88 15.65
CA THR A 345 -5.61 -4.76 15.69
C THR A 345 -5.61 -4.02 14.36
N LEU A 346 -5.64 -4.75 13.24
CA LEU A 346 -5.70 -4.19 11.89
C LEU A 346 -6.93 -3.29 11.70
N ARG A 347 -8.08 -3.66 12.26
CA ARG A 347 -9.30 -2.83 12.22
C ARG A 347 -9.24 -1.62 13.15
N ARG A 348 -8.52 -1.70 14.26
CA ARG A 348 -8.42 -0.58 15.23
C ARG A 348 -7.35 0.43 14.89
N ALA A 349 -6.24 -0.03 14.32
CA ALA A 349 -5.07 0.78 13.99
C ALA A 349 -4.49 0.38 12.62
N PRO A 350 -5.25 0.53 11.53
CA PRO A 350 -4.79 0.11 10.19
C PRO A 350 -3.52 0.85 9.75
N GLU A 351 -3.32 2.08 10.19
CA GLU A 351 -2.11 2.86 9.90
C GLU A 351 -0.82 2.22 10.43
N ALA A 352 -0.89 1.38 11.46
CA ALA A 352 0.28 0.67 11.98
C ALA A 352 0.92 -0.24 10.91
N PHE A 353 0.11 -0.77 10.00
CA PHE A 353 0.59 -1.63 8.91
C PHE A 353 1.23 -0.86 7.77
N LEU A 354 1.08 0.46 7.76
CA LEU A 354 1.70 1.39 6.79
C LEU A 354 2.99 2.02 7.34
N GLY A 355 3.23 1.92 8.64
CA GLY A 355 4.46 2.38 9.27
C GLY A 355 5.65 1.44 9.03
N SER A 356 6.85 1.93 9.37
CA SER A 356 8.07 1.11 9.39
C SER A 356 8.34 0.52 10.78
N ARG A 357 7.86 1.17 11.83
CA ARG A 357 8.04 0.82 13.24
C ARG A 357 6.74 0.96 14.01
N VAL A 358 6.57 0.16 15.05
CA VAL A 358 5.34 0.17 15.87
C VAL A 358 5.69 0.38 17.34
N LEU A 359 5.04 1.37 17.94
CA LEU A 359 5.07 1.61 19.38
C LEU A 359 3.80 1.00 19.98
N VAL A 360 3.90 -0.20 20.53
CA VAL A 360 2.75 -0.88 21.15
C VAL A 360 2.62 -0.37 22.58
N CYS A 361 1.59 0.39 22.85
CA CYS A 361 1.18 0.83 24.17
C CYS A 361 0.21 -0.17 24.79
N GLU A 362 0.29 -0.43 26.07
CA GLU A 362 -0.63 -1.37 26.72
C GLU A 362 -2.08 -0.91 26.60
N GLY A 363 -2.33 0.40 26.77
CA GLY A 363 -3.68 0.96 26.66
C GLY A 363 -3.73 2.36 26.05
N ARG A 364 -4.91 2.93 26.08
CA ARG A 364 -5.22 4.23 25.46
C ARG A 364 -4.61 5.41 26.17
N THR A 365 -4.40 5.29 27.49
CA THR A 365 -3.75 6.34 28.29
C THR A 365 -2.32 6.57 27.81
N GLU A 366 -1.56 5.48 27.63
CA GLU A 366 -0.19 5.53 27.11
C GLU A 366 -0.13 6.06 25.68
N VAL A 367 -1.08 5.63 24.82
CA VAL A 367 -1.17 6.17 23.44
C VAL A 367 -1.35 7.69 23.48
N GLY A 368 -2.26 8.19 24.35
CA GLY A 368 -2.49 9.63 24.50
C GLY A 368 -1.24 10.37 25.00
N ILE A 369 -0.58 9.85 26.03
CA ILE A 369 0.68 10.42 26.54
C ILE A 369 1.75 10.46 25.43
N CYS A 370 1.90 9.39 24.65
CA CYS A 370 2.87 9.33 23.55
C CYS A 370 2.54 10.36 22.46
N ARG A 371 1.26 10.59 22.11
CA ARG A 371 0.86 11.61 21.16
C ARG A 371 1.18 13.02 21.65
N ALA A 372 0.85 13.32 22.88
CA ALA A 372 1.21 14.61 23.47
C ALA A 372 2.75 14.80 23.53
N TYR A 373 3.49 13.72 23.78
CA TYR A 373 4.95 13.77 23.75
C TYR A 373 5.52 13.98 22.34
N ASP A 374 4.89 13.41 21.32
CA ASP A 374 5.23 13.67 19.91
C ASP A 374 5.08 15.16 19.57
N GLU A 375 3.95 15.79 19.97
CA GLU A 375 3.75 17.24 19.81
C GLU A 375 4.91 18.03 20.46
N TYR A 376 5.29 17.67 21.69
CA TYR A 376 6.37 18.34 22.43
C TYR A 376 7.74 18.20 21.75
N ILE A 377 8.13 17.00 21.28
CA ILE A 377 9.44 16.83 20.65
C ILE A 377 9.54 17.58 19.32
N ILE A 378 8.43 17.74 18.60
CA ILE A 378 8.34 18.58 17.41
C ILE A 378 8.61 20.05 17.78
N GLU A 379 8.00 20.57 18.84
CA GLU A 379 8.24 21.93 19.33
C GLU A 379 9.70 22.16 19.76
N GLN A 380 10.38 21.09 20.22
CA GLN A 380 11.82 21.12 20.54
C GLN A 380 12.73 20.95 19.31
N GLY A 381 12.17 20.90 18.07
CA GLY A 381 12.93 20.80 16.83
C GLY A 381 13.40 19.38 16.49
N SER A 382 12.82 18.35 17.13
CA SER A 382 13.07 16.94 16.79
C SER A 382 12.07 16.45 15.74
N ASP A 383 12.44 15.38 15.01
CA ASP A 383 11.53 14.73 14.07
C ASP A 383 10.35 14.07 14.79
N SER A 384 9.15 14.16 14.20
CA SER A 384 7.94 13.51 14.72
C SER A 384 8.00 11.98 14.61
N PHE A 385 7.16 11.29 15.37
CA PHE A 385 6.95 9.85 15.22
C PHE A 385 6.56 9.51 13.78
N ALA A 386 5.65 10.28 13.19
CA ALA A 386 5.21 10.07 11.81
C ALA A 386 6.36 10.26 10.79
N CYS A 387 7.20 11.29 10.96
CA CYS A 387 8.39 11.52 10.12
C CYS A 387 9.33 10.31 10.12
N LYS A 388 9.47 9.64 11.25
CA LYS A 388 10.29 8.44 11.44
C LYS A 388 9.54 7.13 11.13
N GLY A 389 8.31 7.22 10.65
CA GLY A 389 7.48 6.05 10.34
C GLY A 389 7.09 5.22 11.56
N VAL A 390 7.04 5.83 12.74
CA VAL A 390 6.61 5.21 14.00
C VAL A 390 5.12 5.45 14.20
N VAL A 391 4.37 4.38 14.50
CA VAL A 391 2.93 4.46 14.77
C VAL A 391 2.63 3.92 16.17
N PRO A 392 2.06 4.73 17.08
CA PRO A 392 1.57 4.28 18.37
C PRO A 392 0.28 3.46 18.22
N VAL A 393 0.22 2.30 18.87
CA VAL A 393 -0.92 1.35 18.79
C VAL A 393 -1.44 1.01 20.17
N ASP A 394 -2.77 1.07 20.35
CA ASP A 394 -3.45 0.52 21.53
C ASP A 394 -3.43 -1.01 21.48
N GLY A 395 -2.64 -1.63 22.35
CA GLY A 395 -2.52 -3.07 22.49
C GLY A 395 -3.70 -3.74 23.20
N ASN A 396 -4.65 -2.93 23.73
CA ASN A 396 -5.87 -3.38 24.41
C ASN A 396 -5.61 -4.22 25.67
N GLY A 397 -4.74 -3.71 26.56
CA GLY A 397 -4.47 -4.31 27.86
C GLY A 397 -3.83 -5.70 27.74
N SER A 398 -4.51 -6.72 28.19
CA SER A 398 -3.96 -8.09 28.26
C SER A 398 -3.46 -8.68 26.93
N THR A 399 -3.90 -8.13 25.79
CA THR A 399 -3.47 -8.58 24.45
C THR A 399 -2.23 -7.86 23.94
N ALA A 400 -1.78 -6.79 24.59
CA ALA A 400 -0.71 -5.91 24.10
C ALA A 400 0.62 -6.65 23.86
N VAL A 401 0.96 -7.58 24.73
CA VAL A 401 2.17 -8.42 24.59
C VAL A 401 2.10 -9.28 23.32
N GLN A 402 0.95 -9.91 23.06
CA GLN A 402 0.76 -10.71 21.85
C GLN A 402 0.80 -9.83 20.60
N VAL A 403 0.14 -8.69 20.62
CA VAL A 403 0.19 -7.70 19.52
C VAL A 403 1.64 -7.29 19.21
N ALA A 404 2.46 -7.04 20.22
CA ALA A 404 3.87 -6.72 20.02
C ALA A 404 4.65 -7.86 19.36
N LYS A 405 4.45 -9.11 19.82
CA LYS A 405 5.07 -10.31 19.23
C LYS A 405 4.65 -10.50 17.78
N ASP A 406 3.37 -10.33 17.47
CA ASP A 406 2.83 -10.50 16.12
C ASP A 406 3.38 -9.47 15.14
N PHE A 407 3.55 -8.20 15.56
CA PHE A 407 4.21 -7.19 14.73
C PHE A 407 5.68 -7.55 14.45
N VAL A 408 6.40 -8.10 15.42
CA VAL A 408 7.77 -8.60 15.16
C VAL A 408 7.74 -9.76 14.17
N GLY A 409 6.77 -10.69 14.29
CA GLY A 409 6.56 -11.77 13.34
C GLY A 409 6.29 -11.28 11.91
N LEU A 410 5.74 -10.07 11.75
CA LEU A 410 5.58 -9.39 10.47
C LEU A 410 6.79 -8.51 10.08
N GLY A 411 7.94 -8.65 10.75
CA GLY A 411 9.17 -7.94 10.43
C GLY A 411 9.20 -6.46 10.84
N TYR A 412 8.34 -6.02 11.77
CA TYR A 412 8.40 -4.65 12.32
C TYR A 412 9.44 -4.53 13.42
N LYS A 413 10.07 -3.36 13.52
CA LYS A 413 10.79 -2.96 14.72
C LYS A 413 9.76 -2.48 15.74
N VAL A 414 9.76 -3.09 16.93
CA VAL A 414 8.73 -2.85 17.94
C VAL A 414 9.34 -2.33 19.23
N LEU A 415 8.72 -1.28 19.78
CA LEU A 415 8.88 -0.88 21.16
C LEU A 415 7.56 -1.13 21.89
N TYR A 416 7.63 -1.77 23.04
CA TYR A 416 6.49 -1.99 23.94
C TYR A 416 6.56 -1.04 25.13
N LEU A 417 5.46 -0.35 25.41
CA LEU A 417 5.28 0.49 26.59
C LEU A 417 4.08 -0.02 27.39
N GLY A 418 4.29 -0.40 28.65
CA GLY A 418 3.20 -0.95 29.45
C GLY A 418 3.40 -0.92 30.95
N ASP A 419 2.40 -1.42 31.65
CA ASP A 419 2.30 -1.50 33.09
C ASP A 419 3.23 -2.57 33.66
N SER A 420 3.59 -2.46 34.92
CA SER A 420 4.39 -3.46 35.62
C SER A 420 3.66 -4.13 36.78
N ASP A 421 2.37 -3.87 36.93
CA ASP A 421 1.54 -4.32 38.06
C ASP A 421 1.08 -5.78 37.97
N THR A 422 1.38 -6.49 36.87
CA THR A 422 1.05 -7.90 36.70
C THR A 422 2.21 -8.83 37.05
N VAL A 423 1.93 -9.96 37.72
CA VAL A 423 2.94 -10.87 38.27
C VAL A 423 3.82 -11.53 37.19
N ASP A 424 3.26 -11.76 36.01
CA ASP A 424 3.91 -12.45 34.91
C ASP A 424 4.65 -11.54 33.92
N ILE A 425 4.57 -10.22 34.13
CA ILE A 425 5.15 -9.24 33.19
C ILE A 425 6.68 -9.39 33.05
N ILE A 426 7.38 -9.77 34.12
CA ILE A 426 8.84 -9.96 34.11
C ILE A 426 9.23 -11.15 33.20
N ILE A 427 8.43 -12.21 33.20
CA ILE A 427 8.64 -13.35 32.31
C ILE A 427 8.36 -12.95 30.88
N LYS A 428 7.21 -12.31 30.63
CA LYS A 428 6.81 -11.79 29.31
C LYS A 428 7.82 -10.78 28.77
N LYS A 429 8.40 -9.93 29.62
CA LYS A 429 9.46 -8.99 29.23
C LYS A 429 10.67 -9.72 28.66
N LYS A 430 11.17 -10.77 29.35
CA LYS A 430 12.30 -11.55 28.85
C LYS A 430 12.00 -12.23 27.51
N GLU A 431 10.79 -12.75 27.34
CA GLU A 431 10.37 -13.32 26.07
C GLU A 431 10.33 -12.29 24.93
N MET A 432 9.77 -11.11 25.19
CA MET A 432 9.72 -10.01 24.19
C MET A 432 11.13 -9.53 23.84
N GLU A 433 12.00 -9.34 24.82
CA GLU A 433 13.39 -8.94 24.61
C GLU A 433 14.18 -9.98 23.80
N ALA A 434 13.93 -11.27 24.03
CA ALA A 434 14.53 -12.36 23.24
C ALA A 434 14.09 -12.34 21.76
N MET A 435 12.92 -11.78 21.46
CA MET A 435 12.42 -11.57 20.10
C MET A 435 12.91 -10.25 19.48
N GLY A 436 13.71 -9.45 20.18
CA GLY A 436 14.21 -8.16 19.71
C GLY A 436 13.27 -6.96 19.95
N ILE A 437 12.24 -7.13 20.78
CA ILE A 437 11.35 -6.03 21.19
C ILE A 437 12.06 -5.21 22.26
N ILE A 438 12.07 -3.89 22.10
CA ILE A 438 12.49 -2.98 23.17
C ILE A 438 11.32 -2.84 24.16
N VAL A 439 11.54 -3.21 25.43
CA VAL A 439 10.48 -3.25 26.43
C VAL A 439 10.68 -2.17 27.49
N LEU A 440 9.76 -1.23 27.52
CA LEU A 440 9.67 -0.19 28.56
C LEU A 440 8.45 -0.48 29.42
N ILE A 441 8.66 -0.81 30.69
CA ILE A 441 7.62 -0.96 31.70
C ILE A 441 7.85 0.01 32.84
N TRP A 442 6.77 0.50 33.47
CA TRP A 442 6.91 1.39 34.62
C TRP A 442 7.62 0.67 35.79
N ASN A 443 8.41 1.40 36.56
CA ASN A 443 9.07 0.82 37.73
C ASN A 443 8.06 0.65 38.89
N ASP A 444 8.45 -0.06 39.94
CA ASP A 444 7.75 -0.19 41.24
C ASP A 444 6.37 -0.87 41.17
N ASN A 445 6.14 -1.76 40.19
CA ASN A 445 4.89 -2.48 40.01
C ASN A 445 3.67 -1.56 39.89
N LEU A 446 3.78 -0.51 39.10
CA LEU A 446 2.76 0.51 38.92
C LEU A 446 2.11 0.42 37.52
N ALA A 447 0.82 0.73 37.50
CA ALA A 447 0.12 1.10 36.27
C ALA A 447 0.45 2.56 35.89
N VAL A 448 0.18 2.95 34.64
CA VAL A 448 0.50 4.28 34.10
C VAL A 448 -0.10 5.41 34.95
N GLU A 449 -1.36 5.30 35.36
CA GLU A 449 -2.02 6.32 36.19
C GLU A 449 -1.32 6.45 37.55
N ASN A 450 -1.00 5.32 38.19
CA ASN A 450 -0.25 5.34 39.47
C ASN A 450 1.12 5.98 39.30
N ARG A 451 1.81 5.70 38.18
CA ARG A 451 3.12 6.29 37.87
C ARG A 451 3.02 7.80 37.68
N VAL A 452 2.06 8.27 36.90
CA VAL A 452 1.84 9.70 36.64
C VAL A 452 1.60 10.45 37.96
N PHE A 453 0.68 9.98 38.81
CA PHE A 453 0.37 10.64 40.08
C PHE A 453 1.47 10.50 41.13
N ASN A 454 2.36 9.53 41.02
CA ASN A 454 3.54 9.43 41.87
C ASN A 454 4.63 10.43 41.46
N ASP A 455 4.80 10.69 40.17
CA ASP A 455 5.92 11.45 39.63
C ASP A 455 5.62 12.94 39.42
N LEU A 456 4.36 13.33 39.14
CA LEU A 456 3.95 14.72 38.94
C LEU A 456 4.19 15.56 40.23
N PRO A 457 4.60 16.83 40.10
CA PRO A 457 4.51 17.77 41.23
C PRO A 457 3.04 17.98 41.62
N TRP A 458 2.80 18.38 42.87
CA TRP A 458 1.45 18.51 43.40
C TRP A 458 0.54 19.44 42.59
N ALA A 459 1.09 20.54 42.06
CA ALA A 459 0.36 21.42 41.13
C ALA A 459 -0.12 20.68 39.90
N GLY A 460 0.71 19.82 39.28
CA GLY A 460 0.35 19.00 38.15
C GLY A 460 -0.70 17.94 38.50
N ILE A 461 -0.68 17.39 39.71
CA ILE A 461 -1.71 16.47 40.21
C ILE A 461 -3.08 17.15 40.25
N LEU A 462 -3.13 18.39 40.77
CA LEU A 462 -4.40 19.14 40.81
C LEU A 462 -4.91 19.49 39.42
N GLU A 463 -4.03 19.82 38.47
CA GLU A 463 -4.41 20.03 37.08
C GLU A 463 -4.97 18.74 36.45
N ALA A 464 -4.32 17.59 36.70
CA ALA A 464 -4.79 16.31 36.20
C ALA A 464 -6.14 15.90 36.83
N LEU A 465 -6.32 16.13 38.13
CA LEU A 465 -7.60 15.92 38.81
C LEU A 465 -8.74 16.75 38.17
N GLN A 466 -8.45 17.99 37.74
CA GLN A 466 -9.45 18.86 37.11
C GLN A 466 -10.05 18.21 35.86
N ILE A 467 -9.25 17.55 35.02
CA ILE A 467 -9.74 16.79 33.86
C ILE A 467 -10.77 15.74 34.30
N ALA A 468 -10.46 14.97 35.32
CA ALA A 468 -11.36 13.95 35.85
C ALA A 468 -12.62 14.54 36.51
N ILE A 469 -12.51 15.69 37.18
CA ILE A 469 -13.62 16.42 37.77
C ILE A 469 -14.59 16.93 36.69
N ASP A 470 -14.05 17.52 35.64
CA ASP A 470 -14.86 18.08 34.55
C ASP A 470 -15.69 16.99 33.86
N GLU A 471 -15.19 15.76 33.78
CA GLU A 471 -15.90 14.63 33.16
C GLU A 471 -16.86 13.92 34.12
N ARG A 472 -16.52 13.79 35.42
CA ARG A 472 -17.21 12.90 36.38
C ARG A 472 -17.85 13.60 37.56
N GLY A 473 -17.54 14.86 37.76
CA GLY A 473 -17.95 15.64 38.90
C GLY A 473 -17.05 15.45 40.13
N GLU A 474 -16.90 16.53 40.91
CA GLU A 474 -16.00 16.59 42.08
C GLU A 474 -16.37 15.55 43.15
N ASP A 475 -17.65 15.34 43.42
CA ASP A 475 -18.11 14.38 44.43
C ASP A 475 -17.70 12.95 44.06
N SER A 476 -17.84 12.55 42.79
CA SER A 476 -17.43 11.22 42.31
C SER A 476 -15.94 10.97 42.50
N ILE A 477 -15.12 11.98 42.20
CA ILE A 477 -13.67 11.89 42.34
C ILE A 477 -13.30 11.81 43.83
N ARG A 478 -13.86 12.67 44.65
CA ARG A 478 -13.66 12.68 46.13
C ARG A 478 -14.02 11.33 46.75
N ASP A 479 -15.19 10.78 46.42
CA ASP A 479 -15.69 9.53 46.99
C ASP A 479 -14.81 8.34 46.57
N SER A 480 -14.31 8.34 45.33
CA SER A 480 -13.37 7.33 44.85
C SER A 480 -12.06 7.37 45.62
N VAL A 481 -11.50 8.55 45.84
CA VAL A 481 -10.25 8.71 46.58
C VAL A 481 -10.44 8.40 48.06
N ALA A 482 -11.54 8.84 48.68
CA ALA A 482 -11.91 8.52 50.06
C ALA A 482 -11.98 7.01 50.31
N SER A 483 -12.62 6.29 49.39
CA SER A 483 -12.69 4.82 49.42
C SER A 483 -11.31 4.17 49.41
N LYS A 484 -10.37 4.67 48.60
CA LYS A 484 -8.99 4.16 48.56
C LYS A 484 -8.16 4.51 49.81
N LEU A 485 -8.51 5.61 50.48
CA LEU A 485 -7.92 6.01 51.76
C LEU A 485 -8.54 5.24 52.94
N GLY A 486 -9.62 4.49 52.74
CA GLY A 486 -10.38 3.86 53.84
C GLY A 486 -11.09 4.86 54.74
N LYS A 487 -11.46 6.05 54.22
CA LYS A 487 -12.07 7.18 54.95
C LYS A 487 -13.45 7.47 54.38
N ASN A 488 -14.30 8.15 55.19
CA ASN A 488 -15.55 8.68 54.66
C ASN A 488 -15.30 9.93 53.80
N PRO A 489 -16.08 10.19 52.75
CA PRO A 489 -15.90 11.38 51.91
C PRO A 489 -15.90 12.69 52.66
N SER A 490 -16.66 12.81 53.74
CA SER A 490 -16.72 13.98 54.62
C SER A 490 -15.41 14.22 55.42
N GLU A 491 -14.64 13.16 55.65
CA GLU A 491 -13.34 13.24 56.37
C GLU A 491 -12.18 13.68 55.47
N VAL A 492 -12.34 13.48 54.17
CA VAL A 492 -11.30 13.81 53.18
C VAL A 492 -11.37 15.30 52.76
N GLY A 493 -12.51 15.93 52.94
CA GLY A 493 -12.73 17.35 52.62
C GLY A 493 -12.77 17.62 51.10
N ASN A 494 -12.77 18.90 50.74
CA ASN A 494 -12.75 19.33 49.33
C ASN A 494 -11.40 19.09 48.68
N ILE A 495 -11.39 18.76 47.39
CA ILE A 495 -10.15 18.46 46.63
C ILE A 495 -9.13 19.58 46.70
N THR A 496 -9.60 20.84 46.72
CA THR A 496 -8.73 22.04 46.87
C THR A 496 -8.01 22.13 48.19
N THR A 497 -8.46 21.40 49.21
CA THR A 497 -7.83 21.37 50.57
C THR A 497 -6.86 20.21 50.75
N TRP A 498 -6.72 19.35 49.78
CA TRP A 498 -5.81 18.21 49.88
C TRP A 498 -4.37 18.67 49.86
N ALA A 499 -3.56 18.04 50.74
CA ALA A 499 -2.12 18.32 50.85
C ALA A 499 -1.31 17.20 50.17
N ASP A 500 -0.16 17.57 49.63
CA ASP A 500 0.78 16.62 49.04
C ASP A 500 1.27 15.62 50.10
N SER A 501 0.90 14.39 49.94
CA SER A 501 1.36 13.28 50.76
C SER A 501 1.43 12.00 49.94
N LYS A 502 2.31 11.09 50.34
CA LYS A 502 2.42 9.77 49.69
C LYS A 502 1.09 9.01 49.70
N GLU A 503 0.33 9.13 50.78
CA GLU A 503 -0.98 8.48 50.96
C GLU A 503 -1.99 8.99 49.93
N PHE A 504 -2.13 10.31 49.76
CA PHE A 504 -3.02 10.90 48.75
C PHE A 504 -2.57 10.56 47.33
N ARG A 505 -1.29 10.64 47.00
CA ARG A 505 -0.76 10.28 45.68
C ARG A 505 -1.12 8.84 45.28
N LEU A 506 -0.93 7.89 46.22
CA LEU A 506 -1.27 6.49 45.98
C LEU A 506 -2.79 6.28 45.84
N ALA A 507 -3.59 6.94 46.68
CA ALA A 507 -5.05 6.82 46.61
C ALA A 507 -5.61 7.43 45.32
N ILE A 508 -5.11 8.59 44.87
CA ILE A 508 -5.50 9.22 43.60
C ILE A 508 -5.14 8.32 42.44
N GLY A 509 -3.89 7.86 42.36
CA GLY A 509 -3.45 6.96 41.27
C GLY A 509 -4.25 5.67 41.22
N ALA A 510 -4.48 5.02 42.36
CA ALA A 510 -5.29 3.80 42.46
C ALA A 510 -6.76 4.04 42.07
N SER A 511 -7.31 5.21 42.39
CA SER A 511 -8.67 5.60 41.97
C SER A 511 -8.73 5.83 40.47
N ALA A 512 -7.77 6.57 39.90
CA ALA A 512 -7.67 6.85 38.50
C ALA A 512 -7.59 5.56 37.66
N ASN A 513 -6.76 4.62 38.07
CA ASN A 513 -6.61 3.33 37.41
C ASN A 513 -7.90 2.49 37.53
N SER A 514 -8.42 2.28 38.77
CA SER A 514 -9.59 1.41 38.99
C SER A 514 -10.87 1.97 38.38
N GLN A 515 -11.05 3.28 38.36
CA GLN A 515 -12.21 3.99 37.81
C GLN A 515 -12.00 4.41 36.35
N LYS A 516 -10.84 4.11 35.74
CA LYS A 516 -10.50 4.38 34.34
C LYS A 516 -10.70 5.85 33.94
N TRP A 517 -10.14 6.80 34.72
CA TRP A 517 -10.35 8.24 34.47
C TRP A 517 -9.78 8.71 33.13
N TYR A 518 -8.66 8.11 32.67
CA TYR A 518 -7.92 8.52 31.47
C TYR A 518 -7.89 7.44 30.38
N LYS A 519 -8.78 6.43 30.43
CA LYS A 519 -8.81 5.31 29.46
C LYS A 519 -9.47 5.68 28.10
N ARG A 520 -9.46 6.97 27.74
CA ARG A 520 -9.73 7.50 26.40
C ARG A 520 -8.48 8.17 25.87
N ILE A 521 -8.26 8.15 24.56
CA ILE A 521 -7.03 8.71 23.95
C ILE A 521 -6.94 10.21 24.20
N ASP A 522 -8.04 10.96 24.02
CA ASP A 522 -8.12 12.41 24.27
C ASP A 522 -7.77 12.78 25.72
N PHE A 523 -8.30 12.05 26.70
CA PHE A 523 -7.95 12.27 28.12
C PHE A 523 -6.50 11.86 28.42
N GLY A 524 -5.99 10.83 27.73
CA GLY A 524 -4.58 10.47 27.79
C GLY A 524 -3.68 11.55 27.20
N GLU A 525 -4.10 12.21 26.11
CA GLU A 525 -3.40 13.36 25.52
C GLU A 525 -3.39 14.56 26.49
N ASP A 526 -4.53 14.90 27.10
CA ASP A 526 -4.60 15.99 28.08
C ASP A 526 -3.73 15.71 29.30
N LEU A 527 -3.74 14.47 29.82
CA LEU A 527 -2.85 14.04 30.89
C LEU A 527 -1.38 14.15 30.45
N GLY A 528 -1.07 13.75 29.22
CA GLY A 528 0.26 13.87 28.62
C GLY A 528 0.74 15.31 28.53
N ARG A 529 -0.10 16.25 28.13
CA ARG A 529 0.22 17.69 28.10
C ARG A 529 0.56 18.22 29.48
N ILE A 530 -0.13 17.76 30.52
CA ILE A 530 0.21 18.13 31.93
C ILE A 530 1.56 17.52 32.30
N VAL A 531 1.81 16.26 32.01
CA VAL A 531 3.14 15.63 32.26
C VAL A 531 4.25 16.44 31.58
N ILE A 532 4.06 16.84 30.32
CA ILE A 532 5.03 17.61 29.55
C ILE A 532 5.25 19.00 30.14
N LYS A 533 4.18 19.70 30.51
CA LYS A 533 4.25 21.01 31.16
C LYS A 533 5.16 20.99 32.40
N HIS A 534 5.14 19.90 33.13
CA HIS A 534 5.91 19.72 34.37
C HIS A 534 7.19 18.88 34.17
N LEU A 535 7.56 18.49 32.95
CA LEU A 535 8.66 17.57 32.65
C LEU A 535 10.00 18.04 33.23
N ALA A 536 10.28 19.34 33.17
CA ALA A 536 11.51 19.92 33.67
C ALA A 536 11.70 19.68 35.19
N SER A 537 10.61 19.55 35.97
CA SER A 537 10.63 19.25 37.41
C SER A 537 10.74 17.74 37.71
N MET A 538 10.63 16.90 36.69
CA MET A 538 10.61 15.44 36.81
C MET A 538 11.87 14.74 36.27
N LYS A 539 12.98 15.46 36.07
CA LYS A 539 14.23 14.96 35.46
C LYS A 539 14.84 13.68 36.07
N THR A 540 14.44 13.32 37.27
CA THR A 540 14.90 12.10 37.95
C THR A 540 13.80 11.07 38.14
N LYS A 541 12.65 11.27 37.48
CA LYS A 541 11.48 10.43 37.62
C LYS A 541 11.39 9.41 36.51
N ASP A 542 10.73 8.30 36.80
CA ASP A 542 10.63 7.18 35.86
C ASP A 542 9.89 7.57 34.55
N ILE A 543 8.83 8.38 34.66
CA ILE A 543 8.08 8.81 33.48
C ILE A 543 8.95 9.59 32.48
N GLU A 544 9.78 10.50 32.99
CA GLU A 544 10.70 11.27 32.12
C GLU A 544 11.72 10.35 31.45
N HIS A 545 12.33 9.42 32.20
CA HIS A 545 13.28 8.46 31.66
C HIS A 545 12.66 7.57 30.55
N LYS A 546 11.41 7.15 30.72
CA LYS A 546 10.72 6.34 29.68
C LYS A 546 10.42 7.17 28.43
N LEU A 547 9.96 8.42 28.59
CA LEU A 547 9.71 9.31 27.46
C LEU A 547 10.99 9.63 26.69
N GLU A 548 12.10 9.90 27.37
CA GLU A 548 13.41 10.10 26.71
C GLU A 548 13.90 8.82 26.01
N SER A 549 13.65 7.63 26.59
CA SER A 549 13.96 6.36 25.93
C SER A 549 13.15 6.14 24.65
N ILE A 550 11.85 6.52 24.66
CA ILE A 550 11.00 6.51 23.46
C ILE A 550 11.57 7.47 22.42
N LYS A 551 11.90 8.72 22.80
CA LYS A 551 12.51 9.70 21.88
C LYS A 551 13.80 9.16 21.27
N ALA A 552 14.70 8.61 22.07
CA ALA A 552 15.95 8.03 21.59
C ALA A 552 15.69 6.93 20.55
N TRP A 553 14.74 6.04 20.81
CA TRP A 553 14.38 4.98 19.86
C TRP A 553 13.70 5.50 18.58
N VAL A 554 12.87 6.53 18.68
CA VAL A 554 12.25 7.17 17.52
C VAL A 554 13.29 7.82 16.62
N GLN A 555 14.30 8.46 17.21
CA GLN A 555 15.32 9.20 16.45
C GLN A 555 16.40 8.29 15.82
N THR A 556 16.47 6.99 16.18
CA THR A 556 17.33 6.00 15.49
C THR A 556 16.77 5.64 14.10
#